data_a833d9ac9d94f7adae4f9d1352a88f9f
#
_entry.id   a833d9ac9d94f7adae4f9d1352a88f9f
#
_cell.length_a   1.000
_cell.length_b   1.000
_cell.length_c   1.000
_cell.angle_alpha   90.00
_cell.angle_beta   90.00
_cell.angle_gamma   90.00
#
_symmetry.space_group_name_H-M   'P 1'
#
loop_
_entity.id
_entity.type
_entity.pdbx_description
1 polymer ?
#
loop_
_entity_poly.entity_id
_entity_poly.type
_entity_poly.pdbx_seq_one_letter_code
_entity_poly.pdbx_strand_id
1 'polypeptide(L)'
;KIEFKKQPTLIMYFSPDCDHCIKQMEEMNTRIEDLKRIQIVMVTHQPMPELVQFIEKFKLASQSNITTGRDVKFMLPGFYRIKSLPYFALYDKKGNLITTFESNTKVDKILKAFRKNKPV
;
A
#
# COMPACT_ATOMS: atom_id res chain seq x y z
N LYS A 1 11.95 6.32 6.01
CA LYS A 1 11.38 7.57 5.49
C LYS A 1 10.82 7.36 4.09
N ILE A 2 9.57 7.78 3.89
CA ILE A 2 8.89 7.60 2.62
C ILE A 2 9.23 8.76 1.69
N GLU A 3 9.66 8.43 0.46
CA GLU A 3 9.96 9.41 -0.56
C GLU A 3 8.87 9.39 -1.62
N PHE A 4 8.38 10.55 -2.03
CA PHE A 4 7.28 10.65 -2.96
C PHE A 4 7.72 10.84 -4.42
N LYS A 5 8.85 10.52 -4.81
CA LYS A 5 9.42 10.47 -6.19
C LYS A 5 8.60 11.15 -7.30
N LYS A 6 7.82 12.18 -6.99
CA LYS A 6 6.95 12.90 -7.92
C LYS A 6 5.92 11.99 -8.60
N GLN A 7 5.48 10.96 -7.92
CA GLN A 7 4.46 10.03 -8.37
C GLN A 7 3.34 9.94 -7.35
N PRO A 8 2.11 9.63 -7.78
CA PRO A 8 1.06 9.30 -6.83
C PRO A 8 1.53 8.12 -5.98
N THR A 9 1.26 8.16 -4.69
CA THR A 9 1.76 7.15 -3.76
C THR A 9 0.63 6.53 -2.97
N LEU A 10 0.64 5.20 -2.94
CA LEU A 10 -0.27 4.40 -2.12
C LEU A 10 0.54 3.79 -0.99
N ILE A 11 0.19 4.13 0.24
CA ILE A 11 0.75 3.46 1.40
C ILE A 11 -0.24 2.40 1.83
N MET A 12 0.22 1.14 1.94
CA MET A 12 -0.61 0.03 2.40
C MET A 12 0.00 -0.53 3.68
N TYR A 13 -0.73 -0.38 4.79
CA TYR A 13 -0.34 -0.98 6.05
C TYR A 13 -1.03 -2.34 6.17
N PHE A 14 -0.26 -3.40 6.46
CA PHE A 14 -0.78 -4.75 6.37
C PHE A 14 -0.09 -5.70 7.35
N SER A 15 -0.64 -6.91 7.47
CA SER A 15 0.00 -8.00 8.17
C SER A 15 0.09 -9.20 7.22
N PRO A 16 1.28 -9.82 7.06
CA PRO A 16 1.43 -10.96 6.14
C PRO A 16 0.56 -12.16 6.48
N ASP A 17 0.15 -12.31 7.73
CA ASP A 17 -0.68 -13.44 8.18
C ASP A 17 -2.17 -13.10 8.25
N CYS A 18 -2.56 -11.93 7.79
CA CYS A 18 -3.96 -11.50 7.82
C CYS A 18 -4.66 -11.92 6.52
N ASP A 19 -5.74 -12.71 6.64
CA ASP A 19 -6.47 -13.20 5.46
C ASP A 19 -6.97 -12.07 4.56
N HIS A 20 -7.46 -10.99 5.15
CA HIS A 20 -7.93 -9.83 4.38
C HIS A 20 -6.80 -9.20 3.58
N CYS A 21 -5.61 -9.13 4.17
CA CYS A 21 -4.44 -8.56 3.49
C CYS A 21 -3.97 -9.46 2.35
N ILE A 22 -4.02 -10.78 2.57
CA ILE A 22 -3.64 -11.74 1.54
C ILE A 22 -4.60 -11.62 0.33
N LYS A 23 -5.90 -11.57 0.60
CA LYS A 23 -6.89 -11.42 -0.47
C LYS A 23 -6.73 -10.09 -1.20
N GLN A 24 -6.42 -9.04 -0.45
CA GLN A 24 -6.16 -7.74 -1.06
C GLN A 24 -4.97 -7.80 -2.02
N MET A 25 -3.89 -8.46 -1.59
CA MET A 25 -2.71 -8.58 -2.43
C MET A 25 -2.98 -9.44 -3.66
N GLU A 26 -3.79 -10.49 -3.51
CA GLU A 26 -4.18 -11.32 -4.65
C GLU A 26 -4.91 -10.48 -5.70
N GLU A 27 -5.84 -9.65 -5.29
CA GLU A 27 -6.54 -8.78 -6.23
C GLU A 27 -5.58 -7.79 -6.88
N MET A 28 -4.72 -7.15 -6.09
CA MET A 28 -3.75 -6.19 -6.62
C MET A 28 -2.83 -6.86 -7.65
N ASN A 29 -2.43 -8.11 -7.40
CA ASN A 29 -1.60 -8.84 -8.35
C ASN A 29 -2.29 -9.08 -9.69
N THR A 30 -3.61 -9.32 -9.68
CA THR A 30 -4.34 -9.49 -10.95
C THR A 30 -4.43 -8.18 -11.73
N ARG A 31 -4.21 -7.06 -11.08
CA ARG A 31 -4.30 -5.73 -11.68
C ARG A 31 -2.96 -5.00 -11.62
N ILE A 32 -1.86 -5.74 -11.52
CA ILE A 32 -0.55 -5.14 -11.27
C ILE A 32 -0.12 -4.17 -12.38
N GLU A 33 -0.50 -4.45 -13.64
CA GLU A 33 -0.17 -3.56 -14.75
C GLU A 33 -0.89 -2.22 -14.62
N ASP A 34 -2.12 -2.22 -14.10
CA ASP A 34 -2.89 -1.00 -13.91
C ASP A 34 -2.34 -0.13 -12.79
N LEU A 35 -1.50 -0.72 -11.92
CA LEU A 35 -0.93 -0.02 -10.77
C LEU A 35 0.49 0.49 -11.02
N LYS A 36 1.04 0.27 -12.21
CA LYS A 36 2.45 0.56 -12.47
C LYS A 36 2.87 2.01 -12.34
N ARG A 37 1.93 2.94 -12.54
CA ARG A 37 2.23 4.36 -12.47
C ARG A 37 2.12 4.93 -11.05
N ILE A 38 1.78 4.07 -10.09
CA ILE A 38 1.62 4.45 -8.70
C ILE A 38 2.80 3.86 -7.92
N GLN A 39 3.42 4.69 -7.08
CA GLN A 39 4.40 4.18 -6.12
C GLN A 39 3.62 3.50 -5.00
N ILE A 40 3.93 2.25 -4.72
CA ILE A 40 3.26 1.51 -3.66
C ILE A 40 4.26 1.24 -2.55
N VAL A 41 3.96 1.71 -1.34
CA VAL A 41 4.79 1.52 -0.16
C VAL A 41 4.02 0.62 0.79
N MET A 42 4.47 -0.63 0.93
CA MET A 42 3.81 -1.60 1.80
C MET A 42 4.57 -1.70 3.11
N VAL A 43 3.87 -1.48 4.22
CA VAL A 43 4.48 -1.39 5.54
C VAL A 43 3.79 -2.37 6.48
N THR A 44 4.57 -3.06 7.28
CA THR A 44 4.05 -3.97 8.29
C THR A 44 4.83 -3.82 9.60
N HIS A 45 4.18 -4.18 10.70
CA HIS A 45 4.86 -4.24 12.00
C HIS A 45 5.43 -5.64 12.27
N GLN A 46 5.03 -6.64 11.48
CA GLN A 46 5.41 -8.03 11.73
C GLN A 46 6.91 -8.29 11.51
N PRO A 47 7.44 -9.38 12.11
CA PRO A 47 8.86 -9.69 12.00
C PRO A 47 9.34 -9.88 10.56
N MET A 48 10.61 -9.58 10.32
CA MET A 48 11.20 -9.65 8.99
C MET A 48 10.99 -10.99 8.27
N PRO A 49 11.12 -12.16 8.94
CA PRO A 49 10.91 -13.42 8.22
C PRO A 49 9.52 -13.55 7.61
N GLU A 50 8.50 -13.04 8.28
CA GLU A 50 7.14 -13.08 7.74
C GLU A 50 7.00 -12.13 6.56
N LEU A 51 7.62 -10.96 6.62
CA LEU A 51 7.61 -10.03 5.51
C LEU A 51 8.32 -10.61 4.29
N VAL A 52 9.47 -11.25 4.50
CA VAL A 52 10.23 -11.86 3.41
C VAL A 52 9.40 -12.94 2.71
N GLN A 53 8.70 -13.79 3.48
CA GLN A 53 7.85 -14.82 2.90
C GLN A 53 6.72 -14.21 2.06
N PHE A 54 6.14 -13.11 2.52
CA PHE A 54 5.09 -12.42 1.80
C PHE A 54 5.62 -11.84 0.48
N ILE A 55 6.80 -11.21 0.53
CA ILE A 55 7.44 -10.66 -0.66
C ILE A 55 7.68 -11.75 -1.70
N GLU A 56 8.17 -12.91 -1.25
CA GLU A 56 8.43 -14.04 -2.15
C GLU A 56 7.15 -14.62 -2.72
N LYS A 57 6.14 -14.80 -1.88
CA LYS A 57 4.87 -15.39 -2.30
C LYS A 57 4.22 -14.58 -3.42
N PHE A 58 4.25 -13.26 -3.32
CA PHE A 58 3.60 -12.39 -4.30
C PHE A 58 4.58 -11.78 -5.32
N LYS A 59 5.84 -12.20 -5.28
CA LYS A 59 6.87 -11.77 -6.22
C LYS A 59 7.02 -10.26 -6.28
N LEU A 60 6.96 -9.62 -5.11
CA LEU A 60 6.98 -8.17 -5.03
C LEU A 60 8.32 -7.56 -5.42
N ALA A 61 9.41 -8.30 -5.23
CA ALA A 61 10.73 -7.80 -5.58
C ALA A 61 10.90 -7.54 -7.08
N SER A 62 10.07 -8.17 -7.92
CA SER A 62 10.13 -7.96 -9.36
C SER A 62 9.37 -6.71 -9.82
N GLN A 63 8.65 -6.04 -8.91
CA GLN A 63 7.87 -4.86 -9.25
C GLN A 63 8.63 -3.60 -8.83
N SER A 64 9.10 -2.83 -9.81
CA SER A 64 9.94 -1.66 -9.54
C SER A 64 9.21 -0.54 -8.81
N ASN A 65 7.89 -0.52 -8.85
CA ASN A 65 7.09 0.51 -8.19
C ASN A 65 6.64 0.14 -6.78
N ILE A 66 7.01 -1.06 -6.30
CA ILE A 66 6.62 -1.51 -4.96
C ILE A 66 7.83 -1.53 -4.04
N THR A 67 7.71 -0.86 -2.90
CA THR A 67 8.70 -0.86 -1.84
C THR A 67 8.07 -1.46 -0.60
N THR A 68 8.80 -2.32 0.10
CA THR A 68 8.30 -2.93 1.33
C THR A 68 9.19 -2.54 2.50
N GLY A 69 8.61 -2.46 3.69
CA GLY A 69 9.38 -2.11 4.88
C GLY A 69 8.64 -2.45 6.16
N ARG A 70 9.33 -2.25 7.27
CA ARG A 70 8.77 -2.52 8.59
C ARG A 70 8.61 -1.22 9.38
N ASP A 71 7.49 -1.13 10.08
CA ASP A 71 7.24 -0.05 11.05
C ASP A 71 7.72 -0.57 12.42
N VAL A 72 9.03 -0.52 12.63
CA VAL A 72 9.67 -1.11 13.81
C VAL A 72 9.13 -0.51 15.11
N LYS A 73 8.83 0.78 15.11
CA LYS A 73 8.35 1.48 16.30
C LYS A 73 6.83 1.51 16.42
N PHE A 74 6.14 0.84 15.53
CA PHE A 74 4.67 0.74 15.55
C PHE A 74 4.01 2.13 15.54
N MET A 75 4.52 3.03 14.70
CA MET A 75 4.07 4.42 14.71
C MET A 75 2.89 4.72 13.80
N LEU A 76 2.81 4.03 12.65
CA LEU A 76 1.77 4.34 11.68
C LEU A 76 0.35 4.06 12.15
N PRO A 77 0.07 2.97 12.90
CA PRO A 77 -1.29 2.76 13.39
C PRO A 77 -1.80 3.91 14.25
N GLY A 78 -0.96 4.48 15.09
CA GLY A 78 -1.34 5.63 15.89
C GLY A 78 -1.53 6.88 15.07
N PHE A 79 -0.61 7.11 14.13
CA PHE A 79 -0.66 8.28 13.26
C PHE A 79 -1.96 8.34 12.44
N TYR A 80 -2.33 7.21 11.83
CA TYR A 80 -3.53 7.15 10.98
C TYR A 80 -4.78 6.72 11.75
N ARG A 81 -4.63 6.33 13.02
CA ARG A 81 -5.73 5.78 13.83
C ARG A 81 -6.33 4.54 13.18
N ILE A 82 -5.45 3.63 12.74
CA ILE A 82 -5.85 2.43 12.02
C ILE A 82 -6.66 1.50 12.93
N LYS A 83 -7.82 1.08 12.45
CA LYS A 83 -8.69 0.13 13.17
C LYS A 83 -8.77 -1.22 12.49
N SER A 84 -8.54 -1.27 11.20
CA SER A 84 -8.65 -2.49 10.39
C SER A 84 -7.54 -2.55 9.36
N LEU A 85 -7.13 -3.78 9.02
CA LEU A 85 -6.16 -4.02 7.97
C LEU A 85 -6.83 -4.74 6.81
N PRO A 86 -6.38 -4.55 5.58
CA PRO A 86 -5.35 -3.61 5.18
C PRO A 86 -5.83 -2.16 5.29
N TYR A 87 -4.90 -1.24 5.49
CA TYR A 87 -5.21 0.18 5.56
C TYR A 87 -4.47 0.90 4.45
N PHE A 88 -5.13 1.85 3.80
CA PHE A 88 -4.57 2.57 2.66
C PHE A 88 -4.57 4.07 2.89
N ALA A 89 -3.44 4.71 2.59
CA ALA A 89 -3.36 6.17 2.55
C ALA A 89 -2.88 6.55 1.15
N LEU A 90 -3.63 7.42 0.49
CA LEU A 90 -3.35 7.83 -0.89
C LEU A 90 -2.83 9.26 -0.89
N TYR A 91 -1.68 9.45 -1.53
CA TYR A 91 -1.02 10.75 -1.61
C TYR A 91 -0.84 11.17 -3.06
N ASP A 92 -0.98 12.47 -3.33
CA ASP A 92 -0.70 12.97 -4.67
C ASP A 92 0.81 13.07 -4.89
N LYS A 93 1.22 13.44 -6.09
CA LYS A 93 2.64 13.51 -6.43
C LYS A 93 3.41 14.58 -5.68
N LYS A 94 2.72 15.49 -5.00
CA LYS A 94 3.34 16.52 -4.18
C LYS A 94 3.44 16.11 -2.71
N GLY A 95 2.92 14.92 -2.36
CA GLY A 95 2.95 14.43 -0.99
C GLY A 95 1.77 14.87 -0.14
N ASN A 96 0.70 15.37 -0.75
CA ASN A 96 -0.50 15.75 -0.01
C ASN A 96 -1.46 14.57 0.07
N LEU A 97 -2.03 14.36 1.24
CA LEU A 97 -2.98 13.27 1.46
C LEU A 97 -4.26 13.51 0.67
N ILE A 98 -4.65 12.53 -0.15
CA ILE A 98 -5.90 12.57 -0.91
C ILE A 98 -7.04 12.01 -0.08
N THR A 99 -6.90 10.76 0.36
CA THR A 99 -7.91 10.07 1.13
C THR A 99 -7.31 8.81 1.75
N THR A 100 -8.09 8.15 2.60
CA THR A 100 -7.71 6.87 3.21
C THR A 100 -8.85 5.87 3.04
N PHE A 101 -8.49 4.59 3.03
CA PHE A 101 -9.47 3.50 3.02
C PHE A 101 -9.07 2.46 4.06
N GLU A 102 -10.04 1.85 4.70
CA GLU A 102 -9.80 0.74 5.62
C GLU A 102 -10.46 -0.53 5.10
N SER A 103 -9.86 -1.67 5.41
CA SER A 103 -10.31 -3.00 4.99
C SER A 103 -10.15 -3.18 3.48
N ASN A 104 -10.62 -4.31 2.96
CA ASN A 104 -10.45 -4.63 1.55
C ASN A 104 -11.07 -3.56 0.66
N THR A 105 -10.30 -3.12 -0.32
CA THR A 105 -10.68 -2.05 -1.22
C THR A 105 -10.36 -2.47 -2.64
N LYS A 106 -11.36 -2.41 -3.52
CA LYS A 106 -11.16 -2.76 -4.92
C LYS A 106 -10.13 -1.85 -5.58
N VAL A 107 -9.30 -2.44 -6.44
CA VAL A 107 -8.30 -1.67 -7.17
C VAL A 107 -8.95 -0.53 -7.96
N ASP A 108 -10.12 -0.79 -8.57
CA ASP A 108 -10.83 0.26 -9.30
C ASP A 108 -11.17 1.46 -8.42
N LYS A 109 -11.53 1.21 -7.16
CA LYS A 109 -11.84 2.30 -6.24
C LYS A 109 -10.60 3.11 -5.90
N ILE A 110 -9.47 2.44 -5.72
CA ILE A 110 -8.19 3.10 -5.47
C ILE A 110 -7.80 3.96 -6.67
N LEU A 111 -7.86 3.39 -7.87
CA LEU A 111 -7.49 4.10 -9.09
C LEU A 111 -8.42 5.30 -9.33
N LYS A 112 -9.71 5.13 -9.05
CA LYS A 112 -10.67 6.21 -9.21
C LYS A 112 -10.36 7.37 -8.28
N ALA A 113 -9.95 7.07 -7.04
CA ALA A 113 -9.59 8.12 -6.08
C ALA A 113 -8.40 8.93 -6.56
N PHE A 114 -7.39 8.27 -7.12
CA PHE A 114 -6.23 8.97 -7.69
C PHE A 114 -6.64 9.82 -8.90
N ARG A 115 -7.50 9.30 -9.78
CA ARG A 115 -7.92 10.03 -10.97
C ARG A 115 -8.72 11.28 -10.64
N LYS A 116 -9.59 11.20 -9.63
CA LYS A 116 -10.43 12.34 -9.23
C LYS A 116 -9.61 13.51 -8.69
N ASN A 117 -8.40 13.24 -8.22
CA ASN A 117 -7.56 14.27 -7.63
C ASN A 117 -6.57 14.87 -8.61
N LYS A 118 -6.71 14.58 -9.93
CA LYS A 118 -5.82 15.17 -10.92
C LYS A 118 -6.11 16.67 -11.05
N PRO A 119 -5.07 17.51 -11.09
CA PRO A 119 -5.26 18.93 -11.37
C PRO A 119 -5.89 19.08 -12.75
N VAL A 120 -6.82 19.99 -12.86
CA VAL A 120 -7.48 20.28 -14.13
C VAL A 120 -6.55 21.09 -15.02
#